data_634f1005803b65c104a9191da1128757
#
_entry.id   634f1005803b65c104a9191da1128757
#
_cell.length_a   1.000
_cell.length_b   1.000
_cell.length_c   1.000
_cell.angle_alpha   90.00
_cell.angle_beta   90.00
_cell.angle_gamma   90.00
#
_symmetry.space_group_name_H-M   'P 1'
#
loop_
_entity.id
_entity.type
_entity.pdbx_description
1 polymer ?
#
loop_
_entity_poly.entity_id
_entity_poly.type
_entity_poly.pdbx_seq_one_letter_code
_entity_poly.pdbx_strand_id
1 'polypeptide(L)'
;MKRSLYIYLMVSALFSMPILAQEGLITINKSEEIDRILALKKEINKRLPFIKIQIYSGRRSHARKAIAEFKANFPGQFIEMKYETPNYKVWVGRFRTRLEADRQLVWVKTKFSNAFLFTP
;
A
#
# COMPACT_ATOMS: atom_id res chain seq x y z
N MET A 1 40.23 56.64 -30.83
CA MET A 1 39.30 56.50 -29.72
C MET A 1 37.84 56.20 -30.17
N LYS A 2 37.35 56.81 -31.20
CA LYS A 2 35.96 56.52 -31.64
C LYS A 2 35.76 55.11 -32.19
N ARG A 3 36.73 54.50 -32.79
CA ARG A 3 36.64 53.11 -33.32
C ARG A 3 36.58 52.06 -32.18
N SER A 4 37.28 52.31 -31.09
CA SER A 4 37.29 51.43 -29.94
C SER A 4 35.94 51.46 -29.21
N LEU A 5 35.28 52.62 -29.16
CA LEU A 5 33.97 52.77 -28.54
C LEU A 5 32.86 51.95 -29.28
N TYR A 6 32.92 51.92 -30.62
CA TYR A 6 31.97 51.13 -31.42
C TYR A 6 32.14 49.63 -31.24
N ILE A 7 33.36 49.16 -31.00
CA ILE A 7 33.65 47.74 -30.75
C ILE A 7 33.04 47.31 -29.39
N TYR A 8 33.17 48.12 -28.37
CA TYR A 8 32.57 47.85 -27.04
C TYR A 8 31.02 47.88 -27.13
N LEU A 9 30.46 48.76 -27.92
CA LEU A 9 29.03 48.88 -28.13
C LEU A 9 28.45 47.68 -28.90
N MET A 10 29.22 47.20 -29.89
CA MET A 10 28.86 46.01 -30.67
C MET A 10 28.94 44.73 -29.82
N VAL A 11 29.96 44.60 -28.95
CA VAL A 11 30.13 43.45 -28.06
C VAL A 11 29.03 43.42 -26.98
N SER A 12 28.61 44.60 -26.49
CA SER A 12 27.53 44.71 -25.51
C SER A 12 26.16 44.30 -26.10
N ALA A 13 25.91 44.55 -27.36
CA ALA A 13 24.67 44.18 -28.05
C ALA A 13 24.53 42.67 -28.29
N LEU A 14 25.64 41.93 -28.33
CA LEU A 14 25.63 40.46 -28.48
C LEU A 14 25.32 39.70 -27.18
N PHE A 15 25.43 40.40 -26.05
CA PHE A 15 25.16 39.79 -24.72
C PHE A 15 23.70 39.92 -24.26
N SER A 16 22.86 40.61 -24.99
CA SER A 16 21.44 40.81 -24.68
C SER A 16 20.50 39.82 -25.39
N MET A 17 20.93 38.60 -25.63
CA MET A 17 19.97 37.55 -26.01
C MET A 17 19.14 37.22 -24.76
N PRO A 18 17.81 37.42 -24.78
CA PRO A 18 16.97 36.88 -23.73
C PRO A 18 17.13 35.35 -23.78
N ILE A 19 17.61 34.79 -22.71
CA ILE A 19 17.41 33.36 -22.44
C ILE A 19 15.90 33.21 -22.30
N LEU A 20 15.25 32.89 -23.42
CA LEU A 20 13.93 32.29 -23.36
C LEU A 20 14.13 30.97 -22.64
N ALA A 21 13.98 31.02 -21.31
CA ALA A 21 13.78 29.84 -20.53
C ALA A 21 12.60 29.10 -21.19
N GLN A 22 12.91 28.05 -21.91
CA GLN A 22 11.93 27.08 -22.29
C GLN A 22 11.43 26.49 -20.98
N GLU A 23 10.38 27.10 -20.40
CA GLU A 23 9.49 26.38 -19.53
C GLU A 23 8.96 25.23 -20.37
N GLY A 24 9.65 24.11 -20.27
CA GLY A 24 9.20 22.86 -20.85
C GLY A 24 7.82 22.61 -20.29
N LEU A 25 6.82 22.73 -21.13
CA LEU A 25 5.49 22.21 -20.95
C LEU A 25 5.57 20.67 -20.80
N ILE A 26 6.11 20.23 -19.65
CA ILE A 26 5.97 18.87 -19.14
C ILE A 26 4.76 18.90 -18.21
N THR A 27 3.68 19.37 -18.74
CA THR A 27 2.45 19.40 -17.97
C THR A 27 1.41 18.79 -18.88
N ILE A 28 0.93 17.66 -18.63
CA ILE A 28 -0.40 17.22 -19.05
C ILE A 28 -0.52 15.71 -19.26
N ASN A 29 0.50 15.04 -19.76
CA ASN A 29 0.39 13.58 -19.91
C ASN A 29 0.63 12.83 -18.58
N LYS A 30 1.24 13.49 -17.60
CA LYS A 30 1.56 12.86 -16.32
C LYS A 30 0.34 12.63 -15.42
N SER A 31 -0.67 13.48 -15.51
CA SER A 31 -1.89 13.33 -14.72
C SER A 31 -2.78 12.19 -15.23
N GLU A 32 -2.99 12.09 -16.54
CA GLU A 32 -3.78 11.00 -17.12
C GLU A 32 -3.12 9.63 -16.95
N GLU A 33 -1.80 9.59 -17.06
CA GLU A 33 -1.04 8.37 -16.86
C GLU A 33 -1.04 7.92 -15.39
N ILE A 34 -0.92 8.88 -14.47
CA ILE A 34 -1.04 8.63 -13.03
C ILE A 34 -2.45 8.15 -12.69
N ASP A 35 -3.50 8.76 -13.23
CA ASP A 35 -4.87 8.36 -12.99
C ASP A 35 -5.16 6.96 -13.55
N ARG A 36 -4.61 6.62 -14.70
CA ARG A 36 -4.66 5.25 -15.26
C ARG A 36 -3.95 4.24 -14.35
N ILE A 37 -2.76 4.57 -13.89
CA ILE A 37 -1.99 3.70 -12.98
C ILE A 37 -2.74 3.51 -11.66
N LEU A 38 -3.32 4.58 -11.10
CA LEU A 38 -4.13 4.52 -9.89
C LEU A 38 -5.40 3.68 -10.08
N ALA A 39 -6.07 3.81 -11.22
CA ALA A 39 -7.24 3.01 -11.55
C ALA A 39 -6.90 1.53 -11.71
N LEU A 40 -5.80 1.20 -12.40
CA LEU A 40 -5.28 -0.16 -12.53
C LEU A 40 -4.88 -0.74 -11.17
N LYS A 41 -4.19 0.02 -10.34
CA LYS A 41 -3.81 -0.39 -8.98
C LYS A 41 -5.04 -0.67 -8.11
N LYS A 42 -6.07 0.16 -8.22
CA LYS A 42 -7.33 -0.04 -7.52
C LYS A 42 -8.05 -1.32 -7.96
N GLU A 43 -8.04 -1.59 -9.27
CA GLU A 43 -8.64 -2.79 -9.85
C GLU A 43 -7.89 -4.06 -9.43
N ILE A 44 -6.56 -4.04 -9.51
CA ILE A 44 -5.71 -5.15 -9.06
C ILE A 44 -5.91 -5.40 -7.56
N ASN A 45 -5.92 -4.35 -6.74
CA ASN A 45 -6.12 -4.47 -5.30
C ASN A 45 -7.49 -5.05 -4.92
N LYS A 46 -8.52 -4.84 -5.74
CA LYS A 46 -9.83 -5.48 -5.52
C LYS A 46 -9.78 -6.99 -5.73
N ARG A 47 -8.92 -7.48 -6.60
CA ARG A 47 -8.78 -8.89 -6.96
C ARG A 47 -7.80 -9.65 -6.07
N LEU A 48 -6.89 -8.94 -5.40
CA LEU A 48 -5.95 -9.58 -4.50
C LEU A 48 -6.65 -10.14 -3.26
N PRO A 49 -6.34 -11.38 -2.88
CA PRO A 49 -6.88 -11.95 -1.66
C PRO A 49 -6.41 -11.16 -0.44
N PHE A 50 -7.26 -11.13 0.59
CA PHE A 50 -6.89 -10.51 1.85
C PHE A 50 -5.88 -11.36 2.61
N ILE A 51 -4.92 -10.72 3.24
CA ILE A 51 -4.06 -11.36 4.24
C ILE A 51 -4.91 -11.59 5.49
N LYS A 52 -4.82 -12.80 6.04
CA LYS A 52 -5.55 -13.20 7.25
C LYS A 52 -4.58 -13.76 8.28
N ILE A 53 -5.02 -13.80 9.52
CA ILE A 53 -4.29 -14.44 10.63
C ILE A 53 -5.02 -15.73 10.97
N GLN A 54 -4.34 -16.87 10.92
CA GLN A 54 -4.88 -18.12 11.43
C GLN A 54 -4.52 -18.25 12.89
N ILE A 55 -5.53 -18.39 13.76
CA ILE A 55 -5.36 -18.54 15.21
C ILE A 55 -5.54 -19.98 15.71
N TYR A 56 -6.25 -20.79 14.94
CA TYR A 56 -6.52 -22.18 15.30
C TYR A 56 -6.68 -23.06 14.07
N SER A 57 -6.31 -24.33 14.23
CA SER A 57 -6.62 -25.41 13.29
C SER A 57 -6.83 -26.72 14.04
N GLY A 58 -7.95 -27.41 13.80
CA GLY A 58 -8.26 -28.69 14.45
C GLY A 58 -9.75 -28.98 14.55
N ARG A 59 -10.17 -29.54 15.70
CA ARG A 59 -11.56 -29.97 15.92
C ARG A 59 -12.53 -28.79 16.03
N ARG A 60 -13.75 -28.97 15.50
CA ARG A 60 -14.80 -27.95 15.50
C ARG A 60 -15.13 -27.38 16.88
N SER A 61 -15.16 -28.22 17.92
CA SER A 61 -15.47 -27.78 19.29
C SER A 61 -14.43 -26.80 19.82
N HIS A 62 -13.16 -27.09 19.60
CA HIS A 62 -12.06 -26.19 19.98
C HIS A 62 -11.99 -24.92 19.12
N ALA A 63 -12.33 -25.04 17.81
CA ALA A 63 -12.45 -23.86 16.94
C ALA A 63 -13.52 -22.89 17.47
N ARG A 64 -14.67 -23.38 17.93
CA ARG A 64 -15.71 -22.55 18.54
C ARG A 64 -15.23 -21.88 19.85
N LYS A 65 -14.46 -22.59 20.69
CA LYS A 65 -13.85 -22.01 21.89
C LYS A 65 -12.86 -20.90 21.52
N ALA A 66 -12.00 -21.13 20.54
CA ALA A 66 -11.07 -20.13 20.07
C ALA A 66 -11.76 -18.86 19.54
N ILE A 67 -12.89 -19.02 18.83
CA ILE A 67 -13.72 -17.90 18.39
C ILE A 67 -14.30 -17.12 19.55
N ALA A 68 -14.86 -17.80 20.56
CA ALA A 68 -15.41 -17.15 21.74
C ALA A 68 -14.33 -16.38 22.52
N GLU A 69 -13.18 -16.99 22.73
CA GLU A 69 -12.03 -16.38 23.38
C GLU A 69 -11.51 -15.17 22.60
N PHE A 70 -11.41 -15.29 21.29
CA PHE A 70 -10.98 -14.19 20.44
C PHE A 70 -11.93 -13.00 20.51
N LYS A 71 -13.23 -13.23 20.39
CA LYS A 71 -14.26 -12.18 20.51
C LYS A 71 -14.25 -11.47 21.85
N ALA A 72 -13.97 -12.19 22.91
CA ALA A 72 -13.88 -11.63 24.27
C ALA A 72 -12.66 -10.70 24.42
N ASN A 73 -11.53 -11.04 23.82
CA ASN A 73 -10.29 -10.27 23.92
C ASN A 73 -10.15 -9.17 22.84
N PHE A 74 -10.75 -9.38 21.66
CA PHE A 74 -10.63 -8.51 20.50
C PHE A 74 -12.01 -8.20 19.90
N PRO A 75 -12.85 -7.43 20.58
CA PRO A 75 -14.19 -7.12 20.11
C PRO A 75 -14.15 -6.32 18.81
N GLY A 76 -15.11 -6.54 17.92
CA GLY A 76 -15.23 -5.81 16.65
C GLY A 76 -14.32 -6.26 15.51
N GLN A 77 -13.47 -7.25 15.73
CA GLN A 77 -12.62 -7.80 14.68
C GLN A 77 -13.35 -8.86 13.85
N PHE A 78 -13.03 -8.90 12.56
CA PHE A 78 -13.56 -9.93 11.67
C PHE A 78 -13.00 -11.30 12.04
N ILE A 79 -13.89 -12.29 12.15
CA ILE A 79 -13.51 -13.68 12.45
C ILE A 79 -14.42 -14.63 11.68
N GLU A 80 -13.82 -15.65 11.10
CA GLU A 80 -14.54 -16.71 10.39
C GLU A 80 -13.96 -18.08 10.72
N MET A 81 -14.84 -19.09 10.69
CA MET A 81 -14.46 -20.49 10.79
C MET A 81 -14.67 -21.15 9.43
N LYS A 82 -13.63 -21.79 8.91
CA LYS A 82 -13.66 -22.50 7.64
C LYS A 82 -13.29 -23.98 7.85
N TYR A 83 -14.02 -24.85 7.21
CA TYR A 83 -13.64 -26.25 7.15
C TYR A 83 -12.72 -26.49 5.96
N GLU A 84 -11.52 -26.95 6.23
CA GLU A 84 -10.56 -27.44 5.23
C GLU A 84 -10.11 -28.82 5.69
N THR A 85 -10.55 -29.84 4.98
CA THR A 85 -10.33 -31.26 5.32
C THR A 85 -8.87 -31.50 5.73
N PRO A 86 -8.61 -32.16 6.88
CA PRO A 86 -9.58 -32.70 7.83
C PRO A 86 -9.97 -31.73 8.98
N ASN A 87 -9.51 -30.49 8.98
CA ASN A 87 -9.58 -29.58 10.13
C ASN A 87 -10.50 -28.38 9.91
N TYR A 88 -11.04 -27.89 11.02
CA TYR A 88 -11.64 -26.57 11.09
C TYR A 88 -10.56 -25.55 11.40
N LYS A 89 -10.49 -24.49 10.61
CA LYS A 89 -9.56 -23.38 10.77
C LYS A 89 -10.32 -22.13 11.22
N VAL A 90 -9.70 -21.35 12.07
CA VAL A 90 -10.23 -20.06 12.51
C VAL A 90 -9.31 -18.98 12.01
N TRP A 91 -9.88 -18.09 11.21
CA TRP A 91 -9.19 -16.99 10.57
C TRP A 91 -9.73 -15.65 11.06
N VAL A 92 -8.84 -14.74 11.35
CA VAL A 92 -9.17 -13.41 11.84
C VAL A 92 -8.56 -12.32 10.96
N GLY A 93 -9.28 -11.21 10.87
CA GLY A 93 -8.87 -10.05 10.10
C GLY A 93 -9.02 -10.22 8.58
N ARG A 94 -8.98 -9.10 7.91
CA ARG A 94 -9.02 -8.95 6.44
C ARG A 94 -8.11 -7.79 6.08
N PHE A 95 -6.82 -8.05 5.98
CA PHE A 95 -5.81 -7.00 5.82
C PHE A 95 -5.43 -6.86 4.36
N ARG A 96 -5.30 -5.62 3.90
CA ARG A 96 -4.84 -5.31 2.55
C ARG A 96 -3.33 -5.22 2.45
N THR A 97 -2.69 -4.81 3.54
CA THR A 97 -1.24 -4.61 3.57
C THR A 97 -0.58 -5.56 4.57
N ARG A 98 0.64 -5.96 4.26
CA ARG A 98 1.45 -6.80 5.15
C ARG A 98 1.74 -6.09 6.47
N LEU A 99 2.02 -4.79 6.42
CA LEU A 99 2.34 -4.01 7.62
C LEU A 99 1.18 -3.95 8.61
N GLU A 100 -0.04 -3.77 8.10
CA GLU A 100 -1.26 -3.80 8.93
C GLU A 100 -1.46 -5.17 9.57
N ALA A 101 -1.30 -6.23 8.77
CA ALA A 101 -1.42 -7.61 9.23
C ALA A 101 -0.35 -7.96 10.29
N ASP A 102 0.89 -7.56 10.10
CA ASP A 102 1.98 -7.81 11.06
C ASP A 102 1.73 -7.08 12.40
N ARG A 103 1.22 -5.85 12.37
CA ARG A 103 0.84 -5.12 13.59
C ARG A 103 -0.25 -5.85 14.37
N GLN A 104 -1.29 -6.30 13.68
CA GLN A 104 -2.37 -7.06 14.31
C GLN A 104 -1.90 -8.43 14.79
N LEU A 105 -1.00 -9.08 14.08
CA LEU A 105 -0.42 -10.35 14.51
C LEU A 105 0.29 -10.23 15.87
N VAL A 106 1.03 -9.16 16.09
CA VAL A 106 1.69 -8.91 17.39
C VAL A 106 0.67 -8.89 18.53
N TRP A 107 -0.45 -8.20 18.33
CA TRP A 107 -1.55 -8.15 19.32
C TRP A 107 -2.20 -9.51 19.52
N VAL A 108 -2.52 -10.21 18.44
CA VAL A 108 -3.15 -11.52 18.49
C VAL A 108 -2.25 -12.54 19.18
N LYS A 109 -0.95 -12.49 18.96
CA LYS A 109 0.02 -13.39 19.60
C LYS A 109 0.12 -13.25 21.12
N THR A 110 -0.34 -12.16 21.70
CA THR A 110 -0.42 -12.02 23.16
C THR A 110 -1.34 -13.05 23.80
N LYS A 111 -2.33 -13.55 23.05
CA LYS A 111 -3.28 -14.59 23.51
C LYS A 111 -3.18 -15.90 22.71
N PHE A 112 -2.85 -15.81 21.44
CA PHE A 112 -2.75 -16.94 20.52
C PHE A 112 -1.32 -17.03 19.98
N SER A 113 -0.40 -17.59 20.75
CA SER A 113 1.05 -17.66 20.45
C SER A 113 1.36 -18.32 19.11
N ASN A 114 0.55 -19.30 18.69
CA ASN A 114 0.70 -20.04 17.45
C ASN A 114 0.05 -19.35 16.22
N ALA A 115 -0.45 -18.14 16.39
CA ALA A 115 -1.04 -17.38 15.29
C ALA A 115 0.02 -17.02 14.24
N PHE A 116 -0.38 -17.09 12.96
CA PHE A 116 0.47 -16.73 11.84
C PHE A 116 -0.31 -16.09 10.70
N LEU A 117 0.38 -15.33 9.88
CA LEU A 117 -0.18 -14.71 8.68
C LEU A 117 -0.18 -15.69 7.51
N PHE A 118 -1.24 -15.63 6.72
CA PHE A 118 -1.30 -16.32 5.44
C PHE A 118 -2.22 -15.59 4.47
N THR A 119 -2.10 -15.93 3.20
CA THR A 119 -2.97 -15.45 2.13
C THR A 119 -3.67 -16.67 1.53
N PRO A 120 -4.99 -16.78 1.67
CA PRO A 120 -5.74 -17.93 1.19
C PRO A 120 -5.79 -17.99 -0.34
#